data_21930e716a3ee77a6056306401b272ee
#
_entry.id   21930e716a3ee77a6056306401b272ee
#
_cell.length_a   1.000
_cell.length_b   1.000
_cell.length_c   1.000
_cell.angle_alpha   90.00
_cell.angle_beta   90.00
_cell.angle_gamma   90.00
#
_symmetry.space_group_name_H-M   'P 1'
#
loop_
_entity.id
_entity.type
_entity.pdbx_description
1 polymer ?
#
loop_
_entity_poly.entity_id
_entity_poly.type
_entity_poly.pdbx_seq_one_letter_code
_entity_poly.pdbx_strand_id
1 'polypeptide(L)' 'MNNGQERFFNFIIERVEAENQSKAKELLNESFSKQDEGTFNKEYMMSFIPRMLELIKPEYIDEVKNIMNNHKA' A
#
# COMPACT_ATOMS: atom_id res chain seq x y z
N MET A 1 10.26 6.73 7.71
CA MET A 1 10.18 5.97 6.44
C MET A 1 11.50 6.02 5.69
N ASN A 2 11.90 4.92 5.09
CA ASN A 2 13.05 4.93 4.20
C ASN A 2 12.63 5.44 2.81
N ASN A 3 13.59 5.60 1.89
CA ASN A 3 13.31 6.16 0.56
C ASN A 3 12.32 5.33 -0.24
N GLY A 4 12.42 4.02 -0.17
CA GLY A 4 11.51 3.14 -0.88
C GLY A 4 10.09 3.23 -0.35
N GLN A 5 9.95 3.28 0.96
CA GLN A 5 8.65 3.43 1.61
C GLN A 5 8.03 4.79 1.28
N GLU A 6 8.84 5.84 1.25
CA GLU A 6 8.36 7.17 0.92
C GLU A 6 7.86 7.26 -0.52
N ARG A 7 8.58 6.65 -1.45
CA ARG A 7 8.16 6.61 -2.86
C ARG A 7 6.84 5.86 -3.02
N PHE A 8 6.71 4.73 -2.35
CA PHE A 8 5.48 3.94 -2.40
C PHE A 8 4.32 4.69 -1.76
N PHE A 9 4.58 5.34 -0.64
CA PHE A 9 3.59 6.16 0.05
C PHE A 9 3.03 7.24 -0.90
N ASN A 10 3.92 8.00 -1.52
CA ASN A 10 3.50 9.07 -2.43
C ASN A 10 2.75 8.51 -3.65
N PHE A 11 3.23 7.40 -4.19
CA PHE A 11 2.59 6.74 -5.32
C PHE A 11 1.14 6.35 -5.00
N ILE A 12 0.94 5.76 -3.84
CA ILE A 12 -0.40 5.32 -3.40
C ILE A 12 -1.30 6.51 -3.10
N ILE A 13 -0.80 7.49 -2.36
CA ILE A 13 -1.61 8.65 -1.95
C ILE A 13 -2.13 9.43 -3.16
N GLU A 14 -1.34 9.53 -4.22
CA GLU A 14 -1.76 10.20 -5.45
C GLU A 14 -2.90 9.48 -6.14
N ARG A 15 -3.11 8.21 -5.87
CA ARG A 15 -4.08 7.36 -6.55
C ARG A 15 -5.26 6.94 -5.68
N VAL A 16 -5.28 7.42 -4.45
CA VAL A 16 -6.35 7.12 -3.50
C VAL A 16 -7.45 8.16 -3.63
N GLU A 17 -8.71 7.73 -3.48
CA GLU A 17 -9.84 8.65 -3.41
C GLU A 17 -9.60 9.65 -2.29
N ALA A 18 -9.97 10.93 -2.51
CA ALA A 18 -9.74 11.99 -1.53
C ALA A 18 -10.33 11.62 -0.15
N GLU A 19 -11.51 11.04 -0.15
CA GLU A 19 -12.20 10.64 1.08
C GLU A 19 -11.53 9.48 1.80
N ASN A 20 -10.66 8.75 1.12
CA ASN A 20 -9.99 7.58 1.68
C ASN A 20 -8.53 7.83 2.06
N GLN A 21 -8.03 9.07 1.90
CA GLN A 21 -6.62 9.35 2.16
C GLN A 21 -6.20 9.05 3.59
N SER A 22 -7.01 9.40 4.57
CA SER A 22 -6.68 9.11 5.97
C SER A 22 -6.55 7.61 6.22
N LYS A 23 -7.48 6.83 5.67
CA LYS A 23 -7.45 5.37 5.80
C LYS A 23 -6.23 4.78 5.11
N ALA A 24 -5.89 5.31 3.94
CA ALA A 24 -4.72 4.83 3.19
C ALA A 24 -3.43 5.12 3.95
N LYS A 25 -3.32 6.28 4.54
CA LYS A 25 -2.14 6.64 5.35
C LYS A 25 -1.98 5.71 6.54
N GLU A 26 -3.07 5.41 7.23
CA GLU A 26 -3.04 4.49 8.36
C GLU A 26 -2.60 3.09 7.91
N LEU A 27 -3.15 2.62 6.81
CA LEU A 27 -2.81 1.30 6.29
C LEU A 27 -1.36 1.22 5.83
N LEU A 28 -0.87 2.27 5.16
CA LEU A 28 0.52 2.33 4.75
C LEU A 28 1.47 2.34 5.95
N ASN A 29 1.15 3.13 6.96
CA ASN A 29 1.95 3.17 8.18
C ASN A 29 1.97 1.81 8.88
N GLU A 30 0.84 1.12 8.90
CA GLU A 30 0.78 -0.24 9.43
C GLU A 30 1.71 -1.17 8.65
N SER A 31 1.68 -1.10 7.32
CA SER A 31 2.52 -1.96 6.49
C SER A 31 4.00 -1.67 6.69
N PHE A 32 4.36 -0.40 6.87
CA PHE A 32 5.74 -0.02 7.11
C PHE A 32 6.23 -0.50 8.47
N SER A 33 5.37 -0.44 9.49
CA SER A 33 5.67 -1.00 10.80
C SER A 33 5.92 -2.49 10.71
N LYS A 34 5.11 -3.20 9.93
CA LYS A 34 5.31 -4.64 9.71
C LYS A 34 6.64 -4.93 9.04
N GLN A 35 7.04 -4.09 8.08
CA GLN A 35 8.34 -4.23 7.44
C GLN A 35 9.47 -4.03 8.44
N ASP A 36 9.37 -3.00 9.26
CA ASP A 36 10.40 -2.68 10.25
C ASP A 36 10.52 -3.76 11.32
N GLU A 37 9.40 -4.40 11.67
CA GLU A 37 9.38 -5.48 12.65
C GLU A 37 9.78 -6.84 12.07
N GLY A 38 9.87 -6.93 10.73
CA GLY A 38 10.15 -8.19 10.07
C GLY A 38 8.94 -9.12 9.98
N THR A 39 7.73 -8.57 10.15
CA THR A 39 6.50 -9.36 10.11
C THR A 39 5.67 -9.11 8.85
N PHE A 40 6.20 -8.37 7.88
CA PHE A 40 5.56 -8.18 6.59
C PHE A 40 5.81 -9.42 5.74
N ASN A 41 4.96 -10.42 5.94
CA ASN A 41 5.09 -11.70 5.29
C ASN A 41 3.98 -11.89 4.24
N LYS A 42 3.97 -13.05 3.60
CA LYS A 42 3.00 -13.37 2.56
C LYS A 42 1.56 -13.31 3.08
N GLU A 43 1.36 -13.82 4.29
CA GLU A 43 0.04 -13.82 4.92
C GLU A 43 -0.49 -12.40 5.13
N TYR A 44 0.38 -11.51 5.63
CA TYR A 44 0.02 -10.11 5.81
C TYR A 44 -0.28 -9.47 4.47
N MET A 45 0.55 -9.73 3.46
CA MET A 45 0.36 -9.16 2.12
C MET A 45 -0.98 -9.57 1.53
N MET A 46 -1.40 -10.82 1.72
CA MET A 46 -2.69 -11.29 1.23
C MET A 46 -3.87 -10.54 1.85
N SER A 47 -3.70 -10.06 3.07
CA SER A 47 -4.69 -9.22 3.75
C SER A 47 -4.57 -7.76 3.30
N PHE A 48 -3.34 -7.28 3.15
CA PHE A 48 -3.06 -5.89 2.82
C PHE A 48 -3.57 -5.50 1.43
N ILE A 49 -3.31 -6.34 0.42
CA ILE A 49 -3.64 -6.00 -0.97
C ILE A 49 -5.11 -5.66 -1.16
N PRO A 50 -6.07 -6.52 -0.78
CA PRO A 50 -7.48 -6.18 -0.98
C PRO A 50 -7.92 -4.96 -0.17
N ARG A 51 -7.37 -4.78 1.03
CA ARG A 51 -7.69 -3.61 1.85
C ARG A 51 -7.24 -2.33 1.18
N MET A 52 -6.05 -2.33 0.58
CA MET A 52 -5.53 -1.16 -0.12
C MET A 52 -6.31 -0.89 -1.40
N LEU A 53 -6.62 -1.93 -2.17
CA LEU A 53 -7.31 -1.77 -3.44
C LEU A 53 -8.71 -1.15 -3.29
N GLU A 54 -9.37 -1.38 -2.16
CA GLU A 54 -10.66 -0.77 -1.87
C GLU A 54 -10.58 0.75 -1.75
N LEU A 55 -9.41 1.28 -1.44
CA LEU A 55 -9.20 2.71 -1.22
C LEU A 55 -8.74 3.43 -2.48
N ILE A 56 -8.32 2.69 -3.48
CA ILE A 56 -7.74 3.24 -4.72
C ILE A 56 -8.84 3.63 -5.70
N LYS A 57 -8.62 4.70 -6.45
CA LYS A 57 -9.54 5.08 -7.53
C LYS A 57 -9.62 3.94 -8.54
N PRO A 58 -10.84 3.60 -9.01
CA PRO A 58 -11.01 2.46 -9.92
C PRO A 58 -10.09 2.47 -11.13
N GLU A 59 -9.82 3.63 -11.68
CA GLU A 59 -8.97 3.78 -12.87
C GLU A 59 -7.50 3.39 -12.62
N TYR A 60 -7.08 3.33 -11.35
CA TYR A 60 -5.70 3.00 -10.99
C TYR A 60 -5.54 1.62 -10.39
N ILE A 61 -6.63 0.87 -10.22
CA ILE A 61 -6.58 -0.44 -9.55
C ILE A 61 -5.62 -1.40 -10.23
N ASP A 62 -5.71 -1.50 -11.55
CA ASP A 62 -4.85 -2.42 -12.30
C ASP A 62 -3.37 -2.03 -12.17
N GLU A 63 -3.08 -0.74 -12.25
CA GLU A 63 -1.72 -0.24 -12.10
C GLU A 63 -1.14 -0.57 -10.73
N VAL A 64 -1.90 -0.26 -9.68
CA VAL A 64 -1.47 -0.52 -8.31
C VAL A 64 -1.31 -2.01 -8.06
N LYS A 65 -2.25 -2.81 -8.57
CA LYS A 65 -2.21 -4.25 -8.43
C LYS A 65 -0.96 -4.84 -9.07
N ASN A 66 -0.61 -4.37 -10.26
CA ASN A 66 0.59 -4.82 -10.95
C ASN A 66 1.85 -4.47 -10.18
N ILE A 67 1.92 -3.24 -9.65
CA ILE A 67 3.06 -2.80 -8.86
C ILE A 67 3.23 -3.66 -7.62
N MET A 68 2.13 -3.92 -6.90
CA MET A 68 2.19 -4.72 -5.68
C MET A 68 2.54 -6.18 -5.96
N ASN A 69 2.02 -6.74 -7.04
CA ASN A 69 2.31 -8.14 -7.41
C ASN A 69 3.74 -8.33 -7.86
N ASN A 70 4.35 -7.30 -8.44
CA ASN A 70 5.73 -7.36 -8.91
C ASN A 70 6.74 -6.89 -7.86
N HIS A 71 6.26 -6.40 -6.74
CA HIS A 71 7.13 -5.96 -5.66
C HIS A 71 7.72 -7.16 -4.96
N LYS A 72 9.03 -7.30 -5.04
CA LYS A 72 9.75 -8.34 -4.33
C LYS A 72 10.46 -7.70 -3.15
N ALA A 73 10.10 -8.14 -2.00
CA ALA A 73 10.72 -7.63 -0.78
C ALA A 73 12.19 -8.05 -0.69
#